data_309f9eeaf241dd7f67acf13284a95b6f
#
_entry.id   309f9eeaf241dd7f67acf13284a95b6f
#
_cell.length_a   1.000
_cell.length_b   1.000
_cell.length_c   1.000
_cell.angle_alpha   90.00
_cell.angle_beta   90.00
_cell.angle_gamma   90.00
#
_symmetry.space_group_name_H-M   'P 1'
#
loop_
_entity.id
_entity.type
_entity.pdbx_description
1 polymer ?
#
loop_
_entity_poly.entity_id
_entity_poly.type
_entity_poly.pdbx_seq_one_letter_code
_entity_poly.pdbx_strand_id
1 'polypeptide(L)'
;EQMNEPETRHPYYYKWLKKIASSATRKMHRQLFAYNKDVVRRDMTLTSSIFEPLPSKYAEYISTVSRSGFDIIQVEFYPLISLGYLLPEGVQTIFVHHELRYIRNENEMTFLDRVTDEERMLYRIGKDFEHSALQTYKHVIVLTEVDRQILIDFIGEENRIHVSPAVVPMTDACDKQVVPTGFRLTFVGSEGHYPNLDAVVWFCQKIAPCLRSQGFHFTFQVVGPWKSSYVRELQMSCPELELVGYVEDLHNFLNGSIVLVPIRIGSGMRMKILDAVSSKAPFVTTTKGVEGINFHHEEECLIADSALEFASAVIRLAGDQDLQVKLANQAVEQLQKLYSPQKMLDRRLAVYNQIL
;
A
#
# COMPACT_ATOMS: atom_id res chain seq x y z
N GLU A 1 29.79 -16.25 57.76
CA GLU A 1 28.84 -17.22 57.16
C GLU A 1 28.26 -16.66 55.88
N GLN A 2 28.87 -17.08 54.76
CA GLN A 2 28.39 -16.77 53.42
C GLN A 2 27.37 -17.84 53.03
N MET A 3 26.12 -17.42 52.83
CA MET A 3 25.10 -18.28 52.20
C MET A 3 25.26 -18.21 50.70
N ASN A 4 25.65 -19.32 50.09
CA ASN A 4 25.68 -19.56 48.66
C ASN A 4 24.23 -19.64 48.11
N GLU A 5 23.84 -18.74 47.23
CA GLU A 5 22.64 -18.90 46.39
C GLU A 5 22.87 -19.99 45.34
N PRO A 6 21.92 -20.87 45.08
CA PRO A 6 22.08 -21.88 44.04
C PRO A 6 21.91 -21.27 42.67
N GLU A 7 22.93 -21.36 41.82
CA GLU A 7 22.88 -21.14 40.39
C GLU A 7 21.73 -21.95 39.75
N THR A 8 20.64 -21.30 39.38
CA THR A 8 19.60 -21.92 38.54
C THR A 8 20.13 -22.04 37.10
N ARG A 9 20.77 -23.16 36.81
CA ARG A 9 21.04 -23.61 35.43
C ARG A 9 19.70 -23.77 34.72
N HIS A 10 19.33 -22.79 33.91
CA HIS A 10 18.24 -22.97 32.95
C HIS A 10 18.67 -24.01 31.90
N PRO A 11 18.02 -25.17 31.82
CA PRO A 11 18.48 -26.23 30.94
C PRO A 11 18.32 -25.83 29.48
N TYR A 12 19.32 -26.15 28.68
CA TYR A 12 19.33 -26.15 27.22
C TYR A 12 18.03 -26.75 26.61
N TYR A 13 17.40 -27.63 27.35
CA TYR A 13 16.12 -28.28 27.08
C TYR A 13 14.95 -27.32 26.93
N TYR A 14 14.89 -26.20 27.65
CA TYR A 14 13.81 -25.20 27.54
C TYR A 14 13.90 -24.38 26.27
N LYS A 15 15.11 -24.07 25.80
CA LYS A 15 15.35 -23.42 24.50
C LYS A 15 15.00 -24.36 23.34
N TRP A 16 15.26 -25.64 23.48
CA TRP A 16 14.95 -26.65 22.49
C TRP A 16 13.45 -26.92 22.41
N LEU A 17 12.73 -27.03 23.53
CA LEU A 17 11.28 -27.17 23.60
C LEU A 17 10.57 -25.93 23.02
N LYS A 18 11.04 -24.70 23.30
CA LYS A 18 10.52 -23.47 22.66
C LYS A 18 10.72 -23.48 21.14
N LYS A 19 11.82 -24.02 20.66
CA LYS A 19 12.12 -24.13 19.23
C LYS A 19 11.27 -25.20 18.54
N ILE A 20 10.98 -26.31 19.21
CA ILE A 20 10.09 -27.37 18.71
C ILE A 20 8.63 -26.92 18.79
N ALA A 21 8.19 -26.31 19.90
CA ALA A 21 6.84 -25.78 20.03
C ALA A 21 6.57 -24.69 19.00
N SER A 22 7.53 -23.78 18.75
CA SER A 22 7.40 -22.75 17.71
C SER A 22 7.46 -23.29 16.28
N SER A 23 8.14 -24.44 16.07
CA SER A 23 8.16 -25.13 14.78
C SER A 23 6.89 -25.97 14.57
N ALA A 24 6.40 -26.66 15.61
CA ALA A 24 5.19 -27.45 15.57
C ALA A 24 3.93 -26.57 15.46
N THR A 25 3.87 -25.44 16.19
CA THR A 25 2.81 -24.44 16.05
C THR A 25 2.84 -23.79 14.67
N ARG A 26 4.02 -23.44 14.14
CA ARG A 26 4.12 -22.95 12.76
C ARG A 26 3.70 -23.97 11.71
N LYS A 27 4.03 -25.26 11.91
CA LYS A 27 3.63 -26.35 11.01
C LYS A 27 2.14 -26.66 11.12
N MET A 28 1.58 -26.61 12.32
CA MET A 28 0.14 -26.75 12.56
C MET A 28 -0.65 -25.53 12.06
N HIS A 29 -0.15 -24.31 12.24
CA HIS A 29 -0.66 -23.11 11.60
C HIS A 29 -0.63 -23.25 10.06
N ARG A 30 0.48 -23.70 9.46
CA ARG A 30 0.55 -23.95 8.01
C ARG A 30 -0.47 -24.99 7.53
N GLN A 31 -0.73 -26.05 8.29
CA GLN A 31 -1.70 -27.09 7.90
C GLN A 31 -3.16 -26.65 8.11
N LEU A 32 -3.46 -25.90 9.18
CA LEU A 32 -4.80 -25.34 9.43
C LEU A 32 -5.16 -24.23 8.45
N PHE A 33 -4.16 -23.49 7.93
CA PHE A 33 -4.36 -22.36 7.02
C PHE A 33 -4.16 -22.70 5.54
N ALA A 34 -3.64 -23.89 5.19
CA ALA A 34 -3.60 -24.37 3.80
C ALA A 34 -5.00 -24.55 3.18
N TYR A 35 -6.05 -24.48 3.98
CA TYR A 35 -7.44 -24.61 3.50
C TYR A 35 -8.05 -23.29 3.04
N ASN A 36 -7.45 -22.13 3.35
CA ASN A 36 -8.00 -20.83 2.99
C ASN A 36 -7.25 -20.23 1.81
N LYS A 37 -7.71 -20.55 0.59
CA LYS A 37 -7.09 -20.13 -0.67
C LYS A 37 -7.17 -18.62 -0.96
N ASP A 38 -7.93 -17.87 -0.16
CA ASP A 38 -8.20 -16.46 -0.38
C ASP A 38 -7.40 -15.53 0.56
N VAL A 39 -6.69 -16.08 1.53
CA VAL A 39 -5.91 -15.33 2.51
C VAL A 39 -4.43 -15.47 2.25
N VAL A 40 -3.81 -14.33 1.97
CA VAL A 40 -2.36 -14.22 1.83
C VAL A 40 -1.77 -13.90 3.19
N ARG A 41 -0.94 -14.80 3.73
CA ARG A 41 -0.07 -14.59 4.91
C ARG A 41 -0.62 -13.71 6.04
N ARG A 42 -1.28 -14.29 7.01
CA ARG A 42 -1.75 -13.61 8.23
C ARG A 42 -0.65 -12.99 9.09
N ASP A 43 0.59 -13.49 9.02
CA ASP A 43 1.72 -13.05 9.83
C ASP A 43 2.30 -11.67 9.43
N MET A 44 1.82 -11.07 8.34
CA MET A 44 2.27 -9.76 7.89
C MET A 44 1.31 -8.61 8.21
N THR A 45 0.15 -8.87 8.83
CA THR A 45 -0.97 -7.95 8.86
C THR A 45 -1.11 -7.14 10.16
N LEU A 46 -1.98 -7.55 11.03
CA LEU A 46 -2.43 -6.73 12.17
C LEU A 46 -1.33 -6.38 13.18
N THR A 47 -0.41 -7.29 13.47
CA THR A 47 0.65 -7.06 14.47
C THR A 47 1.67 -6.00 14.07
N SER A 48 2.00 -5.90 12.77
CA SER A 48 2.93 -4.88 12.25
C SER A 48 2.32 -3.48 12.20
N SER A 49 1.05 -3.35 12.53
CA SER A 49 0.29 -2.11 12.39
C SER A 49 0.07 -1.37 13.70
N ILE A 50 0.55 -1.88 14.85
CA ILE A 50 0.19 -1.27 16.14
C ILE A 50 1.18 -0.17 16.49
N PHE A 51 2.43 -0.49 16.69
CA PHE A 51 3.43 0.46 17.16
C PHE A 51 4.83 0.03 16.73
N GLU A 52 5.57 0.96 16.13
CA GLU A 52 6.99 0.78 15.86
C GLU A 52 7.80 1.66 16.83
N PRO A 53 8.62 1.07 17.72
CA PRO A 53 9.43 1.84 18.65
C PRO A 53 10.52 2.60 17.89
N LEU A 54 10.62 3.90 18.15
CA LEU A 54 11.67 4.74 17.58
C LEU A 54 12.99 4.51 18.32
N PRO A 55 14.15 4.54 17.62
CA PRO A 55 15.44 4.52 18.28
C PRO A 55 15.57 5.70 19.27
N SER A 56 16.01 5.44 20.51
CA SER A 56 16.07 6.46 21.57
C SER A 56 16.83 7.72 21.17
N LYS A 57 17.98 7.54 20.52
CA LYS A 57 18.81 8.67 20.03
C LYS A 57 18.06 9.54 19.00
N TYR A 58 17.24 8.90 18.15
CA TYR A 58 16.43 9.63 17.17
C TYR A 58 15.32 10.42 17.87
N ALA A 59 14.61 9.80 18.82
CA ALA A 59 13.58 10.45 19.62
C ALA A 59 14.13 11.66 20.42
N GLU A 60 15.28 11.50 21.08
CA GLU A 60 15.98 12.57 21.79
C GLU A 60 16.38 13.72 20.85
N TYR A 61 16.93 13.39 19.68
CA TYR A 61 17.30 14.38 18.67
C TYR A 61 16.08 15.19 18.20
N ILE A 62 14.99 14.52 17.83
CA ILE A 62 13.76 15.20 17.40
C ILE A 62 13.18 16.05 18.53
N SER A 63 13.13 15.53 19.77
CA SER A 63 12.67 16.30 20.93
C SER A 63 13.49 17.58 21.17
N THR A 64 14.78 17.54 20.88
CA THR A 64 15.66 18.71 21.02
C THR A 64 15.47 19.70 19.88
N VAL A 65 15.55 19.22 18.64
CA VAL A 65 15.47 20.06 17.43
C VAL A 65 14.10 20.73 17.29
N SER A 66 13.03 20.02 17.64
CA SER A 66 11.66 20.56 17.54
C SER A 66 11.42 21.83 18.38
N ARG A 67 12.29 22.11 19.37
CA ARG A 67 12.23 23.32 20.21
C ARG A 67 13.06 24.49 19.69
N SER A 68 13.65 24.39 18.49
CA SER A 68 14.53 25.43 17.93
C SER A 68 13.80 26.58 17.23
N GLY A 69 12.51 26.77 17.47
CA GLY A 69 11.77 27.95 16.98
C GLY A 69 11.22 27.80 15.57
N PHE A 70 10.68 26.64 15.23
CA PHE A 70 9.96 26.42 13.97
C PHE A 70 8.50 26.91 14.07
N ASP A 71 7.96 27.46 12.99
CA ASP A 71 6.55 27.82 12.86
C ASP A 71 5.69 26.58 12.63
N ILE A 72 6.19 25.65 11.80
CA ILE A 72 5.51 24.39 11.44
C ILE A 72 6.48 23.22 11.62
N ILE A 73 5.99 22.12 12.19
CA ILE A 73 6.66 20.81 12.20
C ILE A 73 5.73 19.81 11.51
N GLN A 74 6.21 19.26 10.39
CA GLN A 74 5.49 18.25 9.63
C GLN A 74 6.13 16.88 9.83
N VAL A 75 5.31 15.89 10.15
CA VAL A 75 5.68 14.48 10.27
C VAL A 75 4.93 13.68 9.20
N GLU A 76 5.61 12.76 8.54
CA GLU A 76 5.03 11.94 7.49
C GLU A 76 5.24 10.45 7.77
N PHE A 77 4.36 9.64 7.23
CA PHE A 77 4.33 8.18 7.33
C PHE A 77 4.00 7.62 8.73
N TYR A 78 3.15 6.60 8.72
CA TYR A 78 2.64 5.93 9.92
C TYR A 78 3.72 5.48 10.94
N PRO A 79 4.88 4.93 10.54
CA PRO A 79 5.92 4.56 11.52
C PRO A 79 6.40 5.71 12.40
N LEU A 80 6.23 6.96 11.97
CA LEU A 80 6.63 8.15 12.69
C LEU A 80 5.48 8.84 13.45
N ILE A 81 4.27 8.31 13.40
CA ILE A 81 3.08 8.94 13.99
C ILE A 81 3.23 9.23 15.48
N SER A 82 3.99 8.38 16.20
CA SER A 82 4.26 8.55 17.64
C SER A 82 5.15 9.74 17.98
N LEU A 83 5.82 10.37 17.00
CA LEU A 83 6.59 11.60 17.24
C LEU A 83 5.73 12.73 17.78
N GLY A 84 4.44 12.75 17.48
CA GLY A 84 3.52 13.76 18.00
C GLY A 84 3.55 13.90 19.52
N TYR A 85 3.80 12.81 20.26
CA TYR A 85 3.95 12.85 21.72
C TYR A 85 5.21 13.57 22.22
N LEU A 86 6.17 13.87 21.34
CA LEU A 86 7.44 14.54 21.66
C LEU A 86 7.48 16.02 21.22
N LEU A 87 6.53 16.44 20.37
CA LEU A 87 6.53 17.77 19.78
C LEU A 87 6.06 18.83 20.80
N PRO A 88 6.60 20.06 20.77
CA PRO A 88 6.21 21.12 21.68
C PRO A 88 4.82 21.68 21.36
N GLU A 89 4.05 22.05 22.38
CA GLU A 89 2.68 22.57 22.23
C GLU A 89 2.59 23.91 21.46
N GLY A 90 3.61 24.75 21.56
CA GLY A 90 3.65 26.11 20.98
C GLY A 90 3.78 26.14 19.44
N VAL A 91 4.06 25.02 18.78
CA VAL A 91 4.33 24.94 17.33
C VAL A 91 3.09 24.42 16.60
N GLN A 92 2.89 24.83 15.35
CA GLN A 92 1.91 24.18 14.47
C GLN A 92 2.44 22.80 14.03
N THR A 93 1.72 21.74 14.39
CA THR A 93 2.13 20.36 14.11
C THR A 93 1.19 19.73 13.09
N ILE A 94 1.77 19.13 12.05
CA ILE A 94 1.04 18.49 10.95
C ILE A 94 1.46 17.04 10.86
N PHE A 95 0.50 16.12 10.77
CA PHE A 95 0.77 14.77 10.35
C PHE A 95 0.25 14.55 8.92
N VAL A 96 1.11 14.09 8.00
CA VAL A 96 0.68 13.70 6.65
C VAL A 96 0.43 12.21 6.62
N HIS A 97 -0.84 11.85 6.52
CA HIS A 97 -1.30 10.48 6.56
C HIS A 97 -1.43 9.90 5.15
N HIS A 98 -0.47 9.07 4.77
CA HIS A 98 -0.42 8.49 3.42
C HIS A 98 -1.37 7.30 3.24
N GLU A 99 -1.69 6.59 4.33
CA GLU A 99 -2.59 5.43 4.34
C GLU A 99 -3.20 5.28 5.73
N LEU A 100 -4.52 5.30 5.86
CA LEU A 100 -5.22 5.03 7.11
C LEU A 100 -5.03 3.56 7.48
N ARG A 101 -4.21 3.30 8.50
CA ARG A 101 -3.77 1.95 8.81
C ARG A 101 -4.93 1.06 9.29
N TYR A 102 -5.82 1.61 10.11
CA TYR A 102 -6.99 0.87 10.59
C TYR A 102 -7.96 0.51 9.47
N ILE A 103 -8.12 1.35 8.43
CA ILE A 103 -8.93 1.04 7.24
C ILE A 103 -8.30 -0.10 6.44
N ARG A 104 -6.97 -0.10 6.28
CA ARG A 104 -6.27 -1.23 5.68
C ARG A 104 -6.56 -2.53 6.44
N ASN A 105 -6.46 -2.50 7.76
CA ASN A 105 -6.73 -3.66 8.61
C ASN A 105 -8.19 -4.12 8.52
N GLU A 106 -9.15 -3.20 8.44
CA GLU A 106 -10.55 -3.53 8.20
C GLU A 106 -10.75 -4.26 6.86
N ASN A 107 -10.14 -3.73 5.80
CA ASN A 107 -10.21 -4.37 4.48
C ASN A 107 -9.58 -5.78 4.52
N GLU A 108 -8.43 -5.96 5.18
CA GLU A 108 -7.79 -7.26 5.33
C GLU A 108 -8.74 -8.28 6.01
N MET A 109 -9.39 -7.86 7.10
CA MET A 109 -10.30 -8.73 7.85
C MET A 109 -11.51 -9.19 7.03
N THR A 110 -11.95 -8.43 6.01
CA THR A 110 -13.06 -8.84 5.14
C THR A 110 -12.73 -10.05 4.27
N PHE A 111 -11.44 -10.32 4.02
CA PHE A 111 -10.98 -11.48 3.25
C PHE A 111 -10.65 -12.70 4.11
N LEU A 112 -10.81 -12.60 5.44
CA LEU A 112 -10.63 -13.74 6.33
C LEU A 112 -11.94 -14.52 6.47
N ASP A 113 -11.92 -15.85 6.30
CA ASP A 113 -13.09 -16.70 6.53
C ASP A 113 -13.58 -16.61 7.98
N ARG A 114 -12.63 -16.41 8.90
CA ARG A 114 -12.90 -16.25 10.32
C ARG A 114 -11.89 -15.27 10.93
N VAL A 115 -12.39 -14.22 11.54
CA VAL A 115 -11.61 -13.32 12.38
C VAL A 115 -11.58 -13.87 13.80
N THR A 116 -10.39 -14.14 14.33
CA THR A 116 -10.19 -14.61 15.72
C THR A 116 -10.36 -13.49 16.73
N ASP A 117 -10.55 -13.82 18.01
CA ASP A 117 -10.64 -12.81 19.06
C ASP A 117 -9.31 -12.07 19.25
N GLU A 118 -8.17 -12.73 19.04
CA GLU A 118 -6.84 -12.10 19.03
C GLU A 118 -6.74 -11.05 17.91
N GLU A 119 -7.15 -11.37 16.69
CA GLU A 119 -7.14 -10.44 15.55
C GLU A 119 -8.07 -9.23 15.81
N ARG A 120 -9.24 -9.45 16.40
CA ARG A 120 -10.15 -8.36 16.81
C ARG A 120 -9.53 -7.46 17.88
N MET A 121 -8.85 -8.05 18.86
CA MET A 121 -8.14 -7.32 19.91
C MET A 121 -7.01 -6.49 19.30
N LEU A 122 -6.16 -7.07 18.47
CA LEU A 122 -5.04 -6.38 17.81
C LEU A 122 -5.54 -5.22 16.94
N TYR A 123 -6.61 -5.45 16.17
CA TYR A 123 -7.24 -4.40 15.38
C TYR A 123 -7.72 -3.22 16.25
N ARG A 124 -8.42 -3.51 17.37
CA ARG A 124 -8.88 -2.45 18.29
C ARG A 124 -7.73 -1.67 18.88
N ILE A 125 -6.71 -2.35 19.38
CA ILE A 125 -5.50 -1.70 19.93
C ILE A 125 -4.84 -0.81 18.87
N GLY A 126 -4.68 -1.29 17.63
CA GLY A 126 -4.10 -0.51 16.54
C GLY A 126 -4.93 0.71 16.18
N LYS A 127 -6.25 0.56 16.10
CA LYS A 127 -7.19 1.66 15.85
C LYS A 127 -7.16 2.72 16.95
N ASP A 128 -7.19 2.31 18.22
CA ASP A 128 -7.15 3.21 19.36
C ASP A 128 -5.80 3.94 19.44
N PHE A 129 -4.68 3.25 19.12
CA PHE A 129 -3.37 3.87 19.04
C PHE A 129 -3.31 4.93 17.94
N GLU A 130 -3.77 4.61 16.72
CA GLU A 130 -3.79 5.53 15.58
C GLU A 130 -4.62 6.78 15.91
N HIS A 131 -5.81 6.60 16.50
CA HIS A 131 -6.65 7.69 16.97
C HIS A 131 -5.92 8.58 17.99
N SER A 132 -5.37 7.97 19.06
CA SER A 132 -4.68 8.70 20.12
C SER A 132 -3.45 9.45 19.61
N ALA A 133 -2.69 8.85 18.69
CA ALA A 133 -1.52 9.47 18.10
C ALA A 133 -1.90 10.67 17.21
N LEU A 134 -2.97 10.57 16.41
CA LEU A 134 -3.48 11.68 15.61
C LEU A 134 -3.98 12.87 16.46
N GLN A 135 -4.46 12.63 17.67
CA GLN A 135 -4.86 13.70 18.59
C GLN A 135 -3.69 14.54 19.08
N THR A 136 -2.46 14.07 18.96
CA THR A 136 -1.26 14.85 19.36
C THR A 136 -0.86 15.91 18.32
N TYR A 137 -1.38 15.84 17.11
CA TYR A 137 -1.12 16.81 16.04
C TYR A 137 -2.26 17.83 15.96
N LYS A 138 -1.92 19.10 15.71
CA LYS A 138 -2.93 20.16 15.51
C LYS A 138 -3.65 20.00 14.18
N HIS A 139 -2.96 19.51 13.16
CA HIS A 139 -3.51 19.31 11.81
C HIS A 139 -3.12 17.96 11.25
N VAL A 140 -4.00 17.40 10.41
CA VAL A 140 -3.76 16.17 9.66
C VAL A 140 -4.00 16.45 8.18
N ILE A 141 -3.04 16.08 7.34
CA ILE A 141 -3.20 16.11 5.88
C ILE A 141 -3.39 14.67 5.41
N VAL A 142 -4.42 14.43 4.63
CA VAL A 142 -4.64 13.19 3.89
C VAL A 142 -4.51 13.43 2.39
N LEU A 143 -4.36 12.36 1.63
CA LEU A 143 -4.10 12.44 0.20
C LEU A 143 -5.38 12.46 -0.64
N THR A 144 -6.50 12.02 -0.09
CA THR A 144 -7.77 11.88 -0.81
C THR A 144 -8.95 12.46 -0.02
N GLU A 145 -10.00 12.86 -0.72
CA GLU A 145 -11.24 13.33 -0.08
C GLU A 145 -11.97 12.17 0.62
N VAL A 146 -11.82 10.94 0.12
CA VAL A 146 -12.36 9.74 0.77
C VAL A 146 -11.74 9.56 2.16
N ASP A 147 -10.41 9.62 2.26
CA ASP A 147 -9.73 9.50 3.55
C ASP A 147 -10.06 10.69 4.47
N ARG A 148 -10.27 11.89 3.92
CA ARG A 148 -10.71 13.05 4.71
C ARG A 148 -12.05 12.78 5.38
N GLN A 149 -13.04 12.32 4.63
CA GLN A 149 -14.35 12.03 5.20
C GLN A 149 -14.29 10.94 6.27
N ILE A 150 -13.52 9.87 5.99
CA ILE A 150 -13.30 8.79 6.97
C ILE A 150 -12.66 9.31 8.26
N LEU A 151 -11.69 10.21 8.15
CA LEU A 151 -11.04 10.79 9.33
C LEU A 151 -11.93 11.80 10.08
N ILE A 152 -12.79 12.55 9.39
CA ILE A 152 -13.79 13.41 10.04
C ILE A 152 -14.69 12.57 10.94
N ASP A 153 -15.20 11.44 10.44
CA ASP A 153 -16.04 10.53 11.21
C ASP A 153 -15.27 9.88 12.37
N PHE A 154 -13.94 9.71 12.23
CA PHE A 154 -13.10 9.06 13.23
C PHE A 154 -12.59 10.00 14.32
N ILE A 155 -12.18 11.22 13.96
CA ILE A 155 -11.61 12.21 14.89
C ILE A 155 -12.68 13.19 15.42
N GLY A 156 -13.71 13.47 14.63
CA GLY A 156 -14.80 14.40 14.98
C GLY A 156 -14.47 15.89 14.82
N GLU A 157 -13.34 16.25 14.20
CA GLU A 157 -12.86 17.63 14.07
C GLU A 157 -12.50 17.99 12.63
N GLU A 158 -13.49 18.40 11.86
CA GLU A 158 -13.35 18.70 10.42
C GLU A 158 -12.26 19.74 10.10
N ASN A 159 -12.17 20.81 10.89
CA ASN A 159 -11.27 21.93 10.65
C ASN A 159 -9.77 21.56 10.78
N ARG A 160 -9.46 20.42 11.38
CA ARG A 160 -8.08 19.92 11.51
C ARG A 160 -7.64 19.05 10.34
N ILE A 161 -8.56 18.62 9.47
CA ILE A 161 -8.29 17.61 8.43
C ILE A 161 -8.32 18.27 7.07
N HIS A 162 -7.16 18.24 6.40
CA HIS A 162 -6.95 18.88 5.10
C HIS A 162 -6.63 17.83 4.02
N VAL A 163 -6.99 18.13 2.77
CA VAL A 163 -6.64 17.30 1.61
C VAL A 163 -5.54 17.95 0.80
N SER A 164 -4.44 17.24 0.66
CA SER A 164 -3.35 17.61 -0.24
C SER A 164 -2.73 16.36 -0.87
N PRO A 165 -3.15 15.99 -2.09
CA PRO A 165 -2.63 14.85 -2.80
C PRO A 165 -1.12 14.89 -2.98
N ALA A 166 -0.49 13.72 -3.20
CA ALA A 166 0.93 13.63 -3.47
C ALA A 166 1.28 14.32 -4.80
N VAL A 167 2.45 14.95 -4.85
CA VAL A 167 2.98 15.51 -6.10
C VAL A 167 3.47 14.36 -6.99
N VAL A 168 3.01 14.34 -8.23
CA VAL A 168 3.46 13.38 -9.24
C VAL A 168 4.34 14.12 -10.23
N PRO A 169 5.60 13.72 -10.41
CA PRO A 169 6.43 14.26 -11.48
C PRO A 169 5.76 13.92 -12.82
N MET A 170 5.44 14.94 -13.60
CA MET A 170 5.01 14.73 -14.98
C MET A 170 6.26 14.76 -15.84
N THR A 171 6.61 13.64 -16.43
CA THR A 171 7.66 13.59 -17.44
C THR A 171 7.06 13.98 -18.79
N ASP A 172 7.84 14.70 -19.61
CA ASP A 172 7.52 14.83 -21.04
C ASP A 172 7.60 13.41 -21.62
N ALA A 173 6.45 12.73 -21.66
CA ALA A 173 6.38 11.33 -22.07
C ALA A 173 6.96 11.21 -23.49
N CYS A 174 7.93 10.32 -23.64
CA CYS A 174 8.51 9.99 -24.92
C CYS A 174 7.40 9.62 -25.92
N ASP A 175 7.30 10.33 -27.05
CA ASP A 175 6.25 10.12 -28.07
C ASP A 175 6.39 8.78 -28.82
N LYS A 176 7.34 7.95 -28.44
CA LYS A 176 7.54 6.64 -29.05
C LYS A 176 6.59 5.64 -28.40
N GLN A 177 5.42 5.42 -29.01
CA GLN A 177 4.64 4.21 -28.77
C GLN A 177 5.48 3.00 -29.21
N VAL A 178 6.04 2.30 -28.22
CA VAL A 178 6.62 0.98 -28.49
C VAL A 178 5.44 0.01 -28.58
N VAL A 179 5.15 -0.49 -29.77
CA VAL A 179 4.18 -1.59 -29.94
C VAL A 179 4.83 -2.87 -29.41
N PRO A 180 4.34 -3.48 -28.31
CA PRO A 180 4.97 -4.66 -27.75
C PRO A 180 4.77 -5.87 -28.68
N THR A 181 5.82 -6.66 -28.85
CA THR A 181 5.72 -8.03 -29.38
C THR A 181 5.29 -8.97 -28.23
N GLY A 182 4.00 -9.14 -28.04
CA GLY A 182 3.44 -9.93 -26.94
C GLY A 182 2.77 -9.05 -25.87
N PHE A 183 1.86 -9.65 -25.09
CA PHE A 183 1.14 -8.92 -24.05
C PHE A 183 1.95 -8.89 -22.75
N ARG A 184 2.52 -7.73 -22.48
CA ARG A 184 3.24 -7.45 -21.24
C ARG A 184 2.32 -6.79 -20.23
N LEU A 185 2.00 -7.53 -19.17
CA LEU A 185 1.21 -7.07 -18.03
C LEU A 185 2.18 -6.69 -16.92
N THR A 186 2.08 -5.48 -16.38
CA THR A 186 3.06 -4.98 -15.39
C THR A 186 2.38 -4.52 -14.10
N PHE A 187 2.94 -4.95 -12.97
CA PHE A 187 2.57 -4.45 -11.63
C PHE A 187 3.76 -3.76 -10.98
N VAL A 188 3.53 -2.62 -10.32
CA VAL A 188 4.56 -1.85 -9.61
C VAL A 188 4.31 -1.88 -8.11
N GLY A 189 5.29 -2.34 -7.34
CA GLY A 189 5.20 -2.33 -5.89
C GLY A 189 6.15 -3.32 -5.22
N SER A 190 6.45 -3.08 -3.94
CA SER A 190 7.31 -3.95 -3.13
C SER A 190 6.53 -5.03 -2.39
N GLU A 191 7.14 -6.20 -2.18
CA GLU A 191 6.59 -7.30 -1.38
C GLU A 191 6.30 -6.88 0.08
N GLY A 192 7.13 -5.98 0.63
CA GLY A 192 7.00 -5.54 2.03
C GLY A 192 5.73 -4.76 2.36
N HIS A 193 5.00 -4.27 1.35
CA HIS A 193 3.72 -3.63 1.53
C HIS A 193 2.59 -4.62 1.26
N TYR A 194 1.88 -5.02 2.30
CA TYR A 194 0.88 -6.10 2.25
C TYR A 194 -0.17 -5.98 1.14
N PRO A 195 -0.76 -4.80 0.84
CA PRO A 195 -1.65 -4.63 -0.31
C PRO A 195 -1.03 -5.04 -1.65
N ASN A 196 0.27 -4.85 -1.83
CA ASN A 196 0.96 -5.30 -3.04
C ASN A 196 1.11 -6.82 -3.07
N LEU A 197 1.44 -7.42 -1.92
CA LEU A 197 1.55 -8.87 -1.81
C LEU A 197 0.20 -9.54 -2.11
N ASP A 198 -0.89 -9.05 -1.51
CA ASP A 198 -2.25 -9.51 -1.78
C ASP A 198 -2.59 -9.42 -3.27
N ALA A 199 -2.30 -8.27 -3.89
CA ALA A 199 -2.60 -8.02 -5.31
C ALA A 199 -1.89 -9.02 -6.24
N VAL A 200 -0.60 -9.26 -6.03
CA VAL A 200 0.18 -10.20 -6.85
C VAL A 200 -0.29 -11.65 -6.62
N VAL A 201 -0.57 -12.02 -5.38
CA VAL A 201 -1.09 -13.35 -5.05
C VAL A 201 -2.47 -13.56 -5.67
N TRP A 202 -3.37 -12.61 -5.54
CA TRP A 202 -4.70 -12.69 -6.15
C TRP A 202 -4.61 -12.80 -7.67
N PHE A 203 -3.73 -12.02 -8.29
CA PHE A 203 -3.48 -12.15 -9.73
C PHE A 203 -3.01 -13.56 -10.09
N CYS A 204 -1.96 -14.08 -9.45
CA CYS A 204 -1.39 -15.37 -9.76
C CYS A 204 -2.35 -16.53 -9.51
N GLN A 205 -3.13 -16.48 -8.43
CA GLN A 205 -3.99 -17.57 -8.01
C GLN A 205 -5.39 -17.55 -8.63
N LYS A 206 -5.90 -16.37 -9.00
CA LYS A 206 -7.29 -16.23 -9.46
C LYS A 206 -7.41 -15.63 -10.86
N ILE A 207 -6.69 -14.54 -11.18
CA ILE A 207 -6.81 -13.86 -12.47
C ILE A 207 -6.05 -14.61 -13.57
N ALA A 208 -4.80 -14.99 -13.32
CA ALA A 208 -3.98 -15.71 -14.29
C ALA A 208 -4.60 -17.03 -14.78
N PRO A 209 -5.23 -17.88 -13.92
CA PRO A 209 -6.01 -19.03 -14.40
C PRO A 209 -7.16 -18.65 -15.33
N CYS A 210 -7.86 -17.52 -15.08
CA CYS A 210 -8.93 -17.05 -15.96
C CYS A 210 -8.39 -16.61 -17.32
N LEU A 211 -7.23 -15.94 -17.37
CA LEU A 211 -6.56 -15.58 -18.62
C LEU A 211 -6.13 -16.81 -19.42
N ARG A 212 -5.50 -17.79 -18.76
CA ARG A 212 -5.10 -19.06 -19.39
C ARG A 212 -6.28 -19.87 -19.95
N SER A 213 -7.38 -19.92 -19.20
CA SER A 213 -8.58 -20.66 -19.64
C SER A 213 -9.21 -20.07 -20.91
N GLN A 214 -8.96 -18.80 -21.19
CA GLN A 214 -9.39 -18.10 -22.41
C GLN A 214 -8.32 -18.11 -23.52
N GLY A 215 -7.23 -18.86 -23.34
CA GLY A 215 -6.16 -18.99 -24.33
C GLY A 215 -5.29 -17.72 -24.46
N PHE A 216 -5.34 -16.80 -23.48
CA PHE A 216 -4.57 -15.57 -23.52
C PHE A 216 -3.14 -15.81 -23.05
N HIS A 217 -2.15 -15.50 -23.91
CA HIS A 217 -0.73 -15.63 -23.61
C HIS A 217 -0.17 -14.28 -23.14
N PHE A 218 0.50 -14.26 -22.00
CA PHE A 218 1.02 -13.05 -21.40
C PHE A 218 2.29 -13.31 -20.58
N THR A 219 3.02 -12.25 -20.29
CA THR A 219 4.04 -12.19 -19.25
C THR A 219 3.55 -11.24 -18.15
N PHE A 220 3.66 -11.64 -16.89
CA PHE A 220 3.30 -10.80 -15.74
C PHE A 220 4.56 -10.33 -15.03
N GLN A 221 4.96 -9.09 -15.29
CA GLN A 221 6.16 -8.46 -14.75
C GLN A 221 5.85 -7.70 -13.48
N VAL A 222 6.55 -8.03 -12.39
CA VAL A 222 6.43 -7.38 -11.09
C VAL A 222 7.69 -6.57 -10.81
N VAL A 223 7.54 -5.24 -10.79
CA VAL A 223 8.62 -4.28 -10.54
C VAL A 223 8.67 -3.94 -9.06
N GLY A 224 9.86 -4.04 -8.46
CA GLY A 224 10.13 -3.76 -7.06
C GLY A 224 10.87 -4.90 -6.36
N PRO A 225 11.23 -4.75 -5.07
CA PRO A 225 11.95 -5.78 -4.31
C PRO A 225 11.02 -6.91 -3.86
N TRP A 226 11.23 -8.09 -4.43
CA TRP A 226 10.50 -9.34 -4.12
C TRP A 226 11.53 -10.46 -3.90
N LYS A 227 11.67 -10.94 -2.67
CA LYS A 227 12.79 -11.83 -2.29
C LYS A 227 12.42 -13.02 -1.41
N SER A 228 11.19 -13.11 -0.88
CA SER A 228 10.83 -14.17 0.07
C SER A 228 10.75 -15.55 -0.59
N SER A 229 10.84 -16.59 0.23
CA SER A 229 10.63 -17.97 -0.23
C SER A 229 9.22 -18.21 -0.78
N TYR A 230 8.25 -17.44 -0.28
CA TYR A 230 6.86 -17.48 -0.71
C TYR A 230 6.67 -17.05 -2.18
N VAL A 231 7.47 -16.08 -2.63
CA VAL A 231 7.44 -15.63 -4.02
C VAL A 231 7.89 -16.72 -4.99
N ARG A 232 8.83 -17.57 -4.58
CA ARG A 232 9.24 -18.75 -5.38
C ARG A 232 8.10 -19.76 -5.51
N GLU A 233 7.29 -19.95 -4.47
CA GLU A 233 6.10 -20.80 -4.52
C GLU A 233 5.05 -20.21 -5.49
N LEU A 234 4.90 -18.88 -5.51
CA LEU A 234 4.04 -18.21 -6.48
C LEU A 234 4.51 -18.42 -7.93
N GLN A 235 5.82 -18.30 -8.20
CA GLN A 235 6.36 -18.54 -9.54
C GLN A 235 6.12 -19.97 -10.03
N MET A 236 6.13 -20.96 -9.14
CA MET A 236 5.77 -22.34 -9.51
C MET A 236 4.29 -22.49 -9.89
N SER A 237 3.40 -21.70 -9.31
CA SER A 237 1.95 -21.72 -9.59
C SER A 237 1.54 -20.79 -10.74
N CYS A 238 2.37 -19.78 -11.05
CA CYS A 238 2.15 -18.81 -12.11
C CYS A 238 3.45 -18.66 -12.92
N PRO A 239 3.68 -19.55 -13.92
CA PRO A 239 4.89 -19.54 -14.73
C PRO A 239 5.13 -18.24 -15.50
N GLU A 240 4.07 -17.47 -15.74
CA GLU A 240 4.12 -16.17 -16.42
C GLU A 240 4.68 -15.05 -15.52
N LEU A 241 4.86 -15.31 -14.21
CA LEU A 241 5.36 -14.34 -13.25
C LEU A 241 6.87 -14.11 -13.41
N GLU A 242 7.24 -12.91 -13.79
CA GLU A 242 8.61 -12.42 -13.83
C GLU A 242 8.85 -11.37 -12.74
N LEU A 243 9.85 -11.59 -11.89
CA LEU A 243 10.29 -10.63 -10.88
C LEU A 243 11.41 -9.77 -11.47
N VAL A 244 11.07 -8.55 -11.86
CA VAL A 244 12.00 -7.64 -12.54
C VAL A 244 13.01 -7.01 -11.57
N GLY A 245 12.59 -6.78 -10.32
CA GLY A 245 13.40 -6.07 -9.35
C GLY A 245 13.29 -4.55 -9.51
N TYR A 246 14.38 -3.83 -9.17
CA TYR A 246 14.45 -2.38 -9.32
C TYR A 246 14.65 -1.98 -10.77
N VAL A 247 13.93 -0.96 -11.20
CA VAL A 247 14.04 -0.36 -12.55
C VAL A 247 14.39 1.12 -12.38
N GLU A 248 15.46 1.57 -13.03
CA GLU A 248 15.97 2.94 -12.93
C GLU A 248 15.01 3.95 -13.59
N ASP A 249 14.56 3.64 -14.81
CA ASP A 249 13.57 4.45 -15.55
C ASP A 249 12.23 3.70 -15.64
N LEU A 250 11.41 3.89 -14.62
CA LEU A 250 10.11 3.24 -14.52
C LEU A 250 9.16 3.68 -15.63
N HIS A 251 9.18 4.96 -16.01
CA HIS A 251 8.28 5.48 -17.05
C HIS A 251 8.56 4.85 -18.42
N ASN A 252 9.82 4.78 -18.80
CA ASN A 252 10.19 4.11 -20.04
C ASN A 252 9.93 2.61 -19.99
N PHE A 253 10.10 1.97 -18.82
CA PHE A 253 9.77 0.57 -18.63
C PHE A 253 8.28 0.28 -18.79
N LEU A 254 7.40 1.11 -18.24
CA LEU A 254 5.95 0.93 -18.33
C LEU A 254 5.39 1.22 -19.73
N ASN A 255 6.09 2.00 -20.54
CA ASN A 255 5.65 2.31 -21.89
C ASN A 255 5.48 1.03 -22.70
N GLY A 256 4.34 0.89 -23.39
CA GLY A 256 3.98 -0.30 -24.18
C GLY A 256 3.58 -1.52 -23.33
N SER A 257 3.31 -1.37 -22.03
CA SER A 257 2.69 -2.42 -21.20
C SER A 257 1.27 -2.05 -20.82
N ILE A 258 0.47 -3.05 -20.43
CA ILE A 258 -0.77 -2.84 -19.71
C ILE A 258 -0.46 -2.93 -18.22
N VAL A 259 -0.66 -1.82 -17.50
CA VAL A 259 -0.42 -1.80 -16.05
C VAL A 259 -1.61 -2.40 -15.32
N LEU A 260 -1.34 -3.29 -14.39
CA LEU A 260 -2.35 -3.93 -13.56
C LEU A 260 -2.28 -3.38 -12.15
N VAL A 261 -3.44 -2.98 -11.61
CA VAL A 261 -3.57 -2.50 -10.23
C VAL A 261 -4.67 -3.29 -9.51
N PRO A 262 -4.48 -4.61 -9.30
CA PRO A 262 -5.47 -5.48 -8.69
C PRO A 262 -5.47 -5.33 -7.16
N ILE A 263 -5.51 -4.09 -6.67
CA ILE A 263 -5.48 -3.75 -5.25
C ILE A 263 -6.88 -3.91 -4.65
N ARG A 264 -7.00 -4.71 -3.59
CA ARG A 264 -8.27 -4.96 -2.88
C ARG A 264 -8.27 -4.40 -1.46
N ILE A 265 -7.10 -4.00 -0.96
CA ILE A 265 -6.83 -3.63 0.43
C ILE A 265 -6.11 -2.29 0.47
N GLY A 266 -6.41 -1.45 1.46
CA GLY A 266 -5.71 -0.20 1.74
C GLY A 266 -6.58 1.04 1.63
N SER A 267 -5.98 2.19 1.89
CA SER A 267 -6.51 3.55 1.70
C SER A 267 -5.44 4.45 1.07
N GLY A 268 -5.66 5.74 0.98
CA GLY A 268 -4.72 6.68 0.39
C GLY A 268 -4.68 6.65 -1.15
N MET A 269 -3.76 7.39 -1.71
CA MET A 269 -3.58 7.50 -3.16
C MET A 269 -2.68 6.40 -3.71
N ARG A 270 -3.11 5.72 -4.76
CA ARG A 270 -2.36 4.63 -5.39
C ARG A 270 -1.35 5.18 -6.40
N MET A 271 -0.13 5.49 -5.94
CA MET A 271 0.94 6.08 -6.76
C MET A 271 1.18 5.31 -8.06
N LYS A 272 1.07 3.97 -8.04
CA LYS A 272 1.24 3.12 -9.24
C LYS A 272 0.25 3.41 -10.38
N ILE A 273 -0.94 3.95 -10.08
CA ILE A 273 -1.86 4.46 -11.11
C ILE A 273 -1.28 5.73 -11.73
N LEU A 274 -0.75 6.62 -10.90
CA LEU A 274 -0.16 7.87 -11.37
C LEU A 274 1.11 7.61 -12.20
N ASP A 275 1.91 6.61 -11.81
CA ASP A 275 3.07 6.14 -12.59
C ASP A 275 2.63 5.58 -13.96
N ALA A 276 1.57 4.76 -13.99
CA ALA A 276 1.02 4.25 -15.25
C ALA A 276 0.56 5.38 -16.17
N VAL A 277 -0.20 6.34 -15.64
CA VAL A 277 -0.73 7.47 -16.40
C VAL A 277 0.39 8.38 -16.91
N SER A 278 1.39 8.70 -16.06
CA SER A 278 2.55 9.50 -16.46
C SER A 278 3.38 8.83 -17.55
N SER A 279 3.32 7.49 -17.63
CA SER A 279 3.97 6.68 -18.67
C SER A 279 3.11 6.48 -19.93
N LYS A 280 1.92 7.09 -19.99
CA LYS A 280 0.91 6.83 -21.04
C LYS A 280 0.55 5.34 -21.19
N ALA A 281 0.69 4.55 -20.11
CA ALA A 281 0.35 3.15 -20.10
C ALA A 281 -1.12 2.94 -19.74
N PRO A 282 -1.92 2.26 -20.57
CA PRO A 282 -3.29 1.92 -20.25
C PRO A 282 -3.31 0.94 -19.07
N PHE A 283 -4.35 1.00 -18.22
CA PHE A 283 -4.37 0.17 -17.02
C PHE A 283 -5.75 -0.42 -16.69
N VAL A 284 -5.70 -1.55 -16.00
CA VAL A 284 -6.86 -2.22 -15.40
C VAL A 284 -6.70 -2.16 -13.88
N THR A 285 -7.75 -1.78 -13.18
CA THR A 285 -7.74 -1.65 -11.73
C THR A 285 -9.02 -2.22 -11.09
N THR A 286 -9.07 -2.26 -9.76
CA THR A 286 -10.29 -2.51 -9.00
C THR A 286 -10.91 -1.20 -8.53
N THR A 287 -12.16 -1.24 -8.06
CA THR A 287 -12.80 -0.10 -7.38
C THR A 287 -11.95 0.37 -6.20
N LYS A 288 -11.40 -0.55 -5.40
CA LYS A 288 -10.48 -0.21 -4.30
C LYS A 288 -9.14 0.34 -4.81
N GLY A 289 -8.67 -0.11 -5.96
CA GLY A 289 -7.42 0.37 -6.57
C GLY A 289 -7.51 1.84 -6.99
N VAL A 290 -8.65 2.28 -7.54
CA VAL A 290 -8.86 3.66 -8.01
C VAL A 290 -9.47 4.58 -6.96
N GLU A 291 -9.84 4.05 -5.79
CA GLU A 291 -10.45 4.81 -4.71
C GLU A 291 -9.62 6.07 -4.34
N GLY A 292 -10.27 7.21 -4.30
CA GLY A 292 -9.64 8.51 -4.01
C GLY A 292 -8.90 9.14 -5.19
N ILE A 293 -8.86 8.48 -6.35
CA ILE A 293 -8.41 9.03 -7.62
C ILE A 293 -9.67 9.18 -8.48
N ASN A 294 -9.96 10.38 -8.95
CA ASN A 294 -11.19 10.66 -9.68
C ASN A 294 -11.10 10.19 -11.14
N PHE A 295 -11.01 8.86 -11.32
CA PHE A 295 -11.00 8.14 -12.60
C PHE A 295 -12.18 7.17 -12.68
N HIS A 296 -12.74 7.02 -13.88
CA HIS A 296 -13.98 6.30 -14.13
C HIS A 296 -13.78 5.14 -15.11
N HIS A 297 -14.63 4.14 -14.96
CA HIS A 297 -14.62 2.98 -15.86
C HIS A 297 -14.95 3.40 -17.28
N GLU A 298 -14.17 2.92 -18.28
CA GLU A 298 -14.27 3.21 -19.72
C GLU A 298 -13.99 4.68 -20.12
N GLU A 299 -13.61 5.52 -19.17
CA GLU A 299 -13.17 6.88 -19.43
C GLU A 299 -11.64 6.98 -19.37
N GLU A 300 -11.04 6.73 -18.19
CA GLU A 300 -9.59 6.77 -17.99
C GLU A 300 -8.96 5.37 -17.81
N CYS A 301 -9.77 4.36 -17.44
CA CYS A 301 -9.29 3.01 -17.17
C CYS A 301 -10.39 1.96 -17.30
N LEU A 302 -10.03 0.70 -17.17
CA LEU A 302 -11.00 -0.38 -16.93
C LEU A 302 -11.00 -0.75 -15.45
N ILE A 303 -12.19 -0.82 -14.83
CA ILE A 303 -12.39 -1.20 -13.43
C ILE A 303 -13.10 -2.55 -13.39
N ALA A 304 -12.56 -3.48 -12.59
CA ALA A 304 -13.14 -4.81 -12.40
C ALA A 304 -12.76 -5.37 -11.03
N ASP A 305 -13.73 -5.90 -10.28
CA ASP A 305 -13.55 -6.35 -8.89
C ASP A 305 -13.52 -7.87 -8.73
N SER A 306 -14.03 -8.63 -9.71
CA SER A 306 -13.89 -10.09 -9.72
C SER A 306 -12.75 -10.56 -10.62
N ALA A 307 -12.18 -11.71 -10.33
CA ALA A 307 -11.08 -12.27 -11.12
C ALA A 307 -11.45 -12.50 -12.60
N LEU A 308 -12.69 -12.91 -12.84
CA LEU A 308 -13.19 -13.17 -14.20
C LEU A 308 -13.36 -11.87 -14.98
N GLU A 309 -13.99 -10.86 -14.37
CA GLU A 309 -14.17 -9.55 -14.98
C GLU A 309 -12.82 -8.86 -15.22
N PHE A 310 -11.87 -8.98 -14.26
CA PHE A 310 -10.54 -8.43 -14.38
C PHE A 310 -9.78 -9.06 -15.55
N ALA A 311 -9.83 -10.40 -15.67
CA ALA A 311 -9.26 -11.12 -16.81
C ALA A 311 -9.92 -10.69 -18.14
N SER A 312 -11.24 -10.54 -18.19
CA SER A 312 -11.96 -10.08 -19.38
C SER A 312 -11.58 -8.65 -19.76
N ALA A 313 -11.42 -7.75 -18.78
CA ALA A 313 -10.96 -6.39 -18.99
C ALA A 313 -9.53 -6.35 -19.56
N VAL A 314 -8.62 -7.20 -19.04
CA VAL A 314 -7.26 -7.34 -19.56
C VAL A 314 -7.26 -7.79 -21.02
N ILE A 315 -8.02 -8.84 -21.34
CA ILE A 315 -8.10 -9.39 -22.71
C ILE A 315 -8.70 -8.35 -23.67
N ARG A 316 -9.78 -7.66 -23.25
CA ARG A 316 -10.40 -6.60 -24.06
C ARG A 316 -9.40 -5.49 -24.35
N LEU A 317 -8.70 -5.02 -23.32
CA LEU A 317 -7.73 -3.94 -23.44
C LEU A 317 -6.54 -4.36 -24.31
N ALA A 318 -6.07 -5.60 -24.17
CA ALA A 318 -4.98 -6.13 -24.98
C ALA A 318 -5.36 -6.28 -26.47
N GLY A 319 -6.61 -6.63 -26.77
CA GLY A 319 -7.11 -6.84 -28.12
C GLY A 319 -7.55 -5.58 -28.87
N ASP A 320 -7.60 -4.42 -28.19
CA ASP A 320 -8.13 -3.17 -28.76
C ASP A 320 -7.14 -2.02 -28.55
N GLN A 321 -6.32 -1.76 -29.58
CA GLN A 321 -5.30 -0.71 -29.55
C GLN A 321 -5.92 0.69 -29.50
N ASP A 322 -7.06 0.92 -30.15
CA ASP A 322 -7.74 2.22 -30.14
C ASP A 322 -8.27 2.52 -28.73
N LEU A 323 -8.80 1.51 -28.04
CA LEU A 323 -9.20 1.62 -26.64
C LEU A 323 -8.01 1.92 -25.73
N GLN A 324 -6.85 1.27 -25.92
CA GLN A 324 -5.64 1.55 -25.14
C GLN A 324 -5.24 3.01 -25.27
N VAL A 325 -5.16 3.52 -26.50
CA VAL A 325 -4.78 4.91 -26.81
C VAL A 325 -5.80 5.89 -26.23
N LYS A 326 -7.10 5.61 -26.41
CA LYS A 326 -8.18 6.43 -25.88
C LYS A 326 -8.07 6.58 -24.36
N LEU A 327 -8.04 5.46 -23.63
CA LEU A 327 -8.02 5.48 -22.16
C LEU A 327 -6.74 6.13 -21.62
N ALA A 328 -5.57 5.83 -22.21
CA ALA A 328 -4.31 6.42 -21.78
C ALA A 328 -4.31 7.95 -21.96
N ASN A 329 -4.81 8.47 -23.08
CA ASN A 329 -4.87 9.91 -23.34
C ASN A 329 -5.86 10.61 -22.37
N GLN A 330 -7.06 10.06 -22.18
CA GLN A 330 -8.05 10.60 -21.26
C GLN A 330 -7.51 10.59 -19.81
N ALA A 331 -6.80 9.54 -19.41
CA ALA A 331 -6.15 9.48 -18.10
C ALA A 331 -5.09 10.57 -17.91
N VAL A 332 -4.26 10.84 -18.93
CA VAL A 332 -3.26 11.93 -18.90
C VAL A 332 -3.95 13.29 -18.79
N GLU A 333 -4.98 13.55 -19.58
CA GLU A 333 -5.75 14.80 -19.52
C GLU A 333 -6.35 15.02 -18.12
N GLN A 334 -6.96 13.98 -17.56
CA GLN A 334 -7.54 14.05 -16.22
C GLN A 334 -6.46 14.22 -15.14
N LEU A 335 -5.32 13.56 -15.27
CA LEU A 335 -4.18 13.73 -14.38
C LEU A 335 -3.69 15.18 -14.38
N GLN A 336 -3.50 15.77 -15.56
CA GLN A 336 -3.07 17.17 -15.71
C GLN A 336 -4.10 18.14 -15.11
N LYS A 337 -5.38 17.87 -15.34
CA LYS A 337 -6.47 18.68 -14.80
C LYS A 337 -6.55 18.64 -13.28
N LEU A 338 -6.32 17.50 -12.65
CA LEU A 338 -6.56 17.31 -11.21
C LEU A 338 -5.29 17.34 -10.38
N TYR A 339 -4.16 16.82 -10.90
CA TYR A 339 -2.96 16.49 -10.14
C TYR A 339 -1.68 17.06 -10.75
N SER A 340 -1.75 18.13 -11.57
CA SER A 340 -0.53 18.78 -12.05
C SER A 340 0.34 19.25 -10.89
N PRO A 341 1.69 19.23 -11.01
CA PRO A 341 2.60 19.64 -9.94
C PRO A 341 2.25 21.00 -9.34
N GLN A 342 1.91 21.97 -10.20
CA GLN A 342 1.54 23.32 -9.74
C GLN A 342 0.26 23.29 -8.87
N LYS A 343 -0.78 22.57 -9.28
CA LYS A 343 -2.01 22.46 -8.49
C LYS A 343 -1.79 21.77 -7.15
N MET A 344 -0.91 20.77 -7.11
CA MET A 344 -0.57 20.08 -5.87
C MET A 344 0.20 21.00 -4.93
N LEU A 345 1.14 21.77 -5.47
CA LEU A 345 1.88 22.80 -4.72
C LEU A 345 0.91 23.87 -4.17
N ASP A 346 0.03 24.40 -5.01
CA ASP A 346 -0.92 25.42 -4.59
C ASP A 346 -1.85 24.92 -3.47
N ARG A 347 -2.32 23.68 -3.56
CA ARG A 347 -3.12 23.05 -2.48
C ARG A 347 -2.33 22.92 -1.19
N ARG A 348 -1.07 22.47 -1.25
CA ARG A 348 -0.22 22.32 -0.07
C ARG A 348 0.09 23.69 0.56
N LEU A 349 0.39 24.70 -0.25
CA LEU A 349 0.62 26.07 0.23
C LEU A 349 -0.63 26.68 0.84
N ALA A 350 -1.82 26.41 0.27
CA ALA A 350 -3.08 26.87 0.85
C ALA A 350 -3.30 26.31 2.26
N VAL A 351 -2.97 25.01 2.49
CA VAL A 351 -3.02 24.44 3.84
C VAL A 351 -2.05 25.14 4.78
N TYR A 352 -0.80 25.34 4.39
CA TYR A 352 0.19 26.02 5.24
C TYR A 352 -0.23 27.46 5.57
N ASN A 353 -0.73 28.21 4.60
CA ASN A 353 -1.20 29.58 4.81
C ASN A 353 -2.45 29.65 5.71
N GLN A 354 -3.27 28.61 5.75
CA GLN A 354 -4.45 28.56 6.61
C GLN A 354 -4.08 28.30 8.08
N ILE A 355 -2.99 27.59 8.34
CA ILE A 355 -2.62 27.16 9.69
C ILE A 355 -1.59 28.09 10.35
N LEU A 356 -0.92 28.96 9.60
CA LEU A 356 -0.05 30.04 10.08
C LEU A 356 -0.86 31.29 10.43
#